data_4d3fcb6cbc01626d5dfb40649ca1de4e
#
_entry.id   4d3fcb6cbc01626d5dfb40649ca1de4e
#
_cell.length_a   1.000
_cell.length_b   1.000
_cell.length_c   1.000
_cell.angle_alpha   90.00
_cell.angle_beta   90.00
_cell.angle_gamma   90.00
#
_symmetry.space_group_name_H-M   'P 1'
#
loop_
_entity.id
_entity.type
_entity.pdbx_description
1 polymer ?
#
loop_
_entity_poly.entity_id
_entity_poly.type
_entity_poly.pdbx_seq_one_letter_code
_entity_poly.pdbx_strand_id
1 'polypeptide(L)'
;MTTDSAQKAAAPAKATPRVLVPLLAGGMGLSMFILYTIGSLAPFVIADLHITKSELGLLTSAAFGTATVLSLFAGHFTDTFGARRAFILLSALIAVDFALVAAGHTYWLLLIAVLIAGIPQSLSNPSTNKLIAAHVPPAKRAFAIGVKQSGVPLAALIAGLALPSLARATSWRTAVLLVVPIAAAASLAAVALPRDQAGPPGKAFALPAPPNRATQWLMGYSLFIGAGLASLNTYLALYAHERLGLSSTEAGALISAIGVSGVASRLLWSRYANRMTDIPKSLLVLALTAIVFAALIPAATSGHWLVWAGAVGLGGSAAAANAVTMVAVTQGSGFGRTGHASGLVSMGFFAGFVLGPSAFGLLSDGRGGYRAGWILVAAEFALAVVAVWIGRRSIRSCA
;
A
#
# COMPACT_ATOMS: atom_id res chain seq x y z
N MET A 1 56.33 4.01 -20.05
CA MET A 1 55.21 3.34 -20.73
C MET A 1 53.94 3.69 -20.00
N THR A 2 53.21 4.51 -20.61
CA THR A 2 52.08 5.38 -20.30
C THR A 2 50.89 4.66 -19.71
N THR A 3 50.49 5.09 -18.50
CA THR A 3 49.20 4.85 -17.86
C THR A 3 48.13 5.69 -18.51
N ASP A 4 47.40 5.13 -19.45
CA ASP A 4 46.24 5.75 -20.03
C ASP A 4 44.99 5.05 -19.44
N SER A 5 44.68 5.34 -18.18
CA SER A 5 43.36 5.02 -17.58
C SER A 5 42.41 6.19 -17.91
N ALA A 6 41.88 6.15 -19.11
CA ALA A 6 40.84 7.04 -19.55
C ALA A 6 39.70 7.09 -18.53
N GLN A 7 39.68 8.16 -17.78
CA GLN A 7 38.59 8.59 -16.91
C GLN A 7 37.36 8.82 -17.81
N LYS A 8 36.53 7.78 -17.88
CA LYS A 8 35.25 7.81 -18.64
C LYS A 8 34.44 8.94 -18.07
N ALA A 9 34.52 10.10 -18.69
CA ALA A 9 33.76 11.29 -18.32
C ALA A 9 32.27 10.91 -18.13
N ALA A 10 31.78 11.03 -16.92
CA ALA A 10 30.36 10.84 -16.62
C ALA A 10 29.57 11.84 -17.47
N ALA A 11 28.76 11.34 -18.38
CA ALA A 11 27.86 12.17 -19.18
C ALA A 11 27.06 13.09 -18.25
N PRO A 12 26.84 14.37 -18.60
CA PRO A 12 26.15 15.32 -17.74
C PRO A 12 24.79 14.75 -17.35
N ALA A 13 24.50 14.71 -16.06
CA ALA A 13 23.24 14.22 -15.52
C ALA A 13 22.10 15.02 -16.16
N LYS A 14 21.30 14.38 -17.02
CA LYS A 14 20.12 15.02 -17.62
C LYS A 14 19.25 15.54 -16.47
N ALA A 15 18.85 16.81 -16.56
CA ALA A 15 18.00 17.43 -15.55
C ALA A 15 16.74 16.58 -15.33
N THR A 16 16.47 16.24 -14.06
CA THR A 16 15.27 15.47 -13.71
C THR A 16 14.03 16.25 -14.14
N PRO A 17 13.14 15.68 -14.96
CA PRO A 17 11.91 16.39 -15.33
C PRO A 17 11.13 16.76 -14.07
N ARG A 18 10.77 18.04 -13.91
CA ARG A 18 10.06 18.54 -12.72
C ARG A 18 8.76 17.78 -12.42
N VAL A 19 8.16 17.21 -13.46
CA VAL A 19 6.88 16.46 -13.39
C VAL A 19 7.08 14.99 -12.98
N LEU A 20 8.30 14.45 -13.06
CA LEU A 20 8.55 13.01 -12.85
C LEU A 20 8.08 12.55 -11.47
N VAL A 21 8.64 13.13 -10.41
CA VAL A 21 8.38 12.66 -9.04
C VAL A 21 6.91 12.83 -8.63
N PRO A 22 6.26 13.99 -8.90
CA PRO A 22 4.82 14.14 -8.67
C PRO A 22 3.97 13.11 -9.45
N LEU A 23 4.28 12.87 -10.72
CA LEU A 23 3.56 11.88 -11.53
C LEU A 23 3.70 10.47 -10.98
N LEU A 24 4.91 10.09 -10.55
CA LEU A 24 5.15 8.79 -9.91
C LEU A 24 4.44 8.66 -8.57
N ALA A 25 4.34 9.75 -7.79
CA ALA A 25 3.57 9.78 -6.55
C ALA A 25 2.06 9.61 -6.83
N GLY A 26 1.54 10.29 -7.85
CA GLY A 26 0.16 10.13 -8.32
C GLY A 26 -0.14 8.69 -8.76
N GLY A 27 0.73 8.09 -9.59
CA GLY A 27 0.58 6.71 -10.03
C GLY A 27 0.64 5.70 -8.88
N MET A 28 1.51 5.94 -7.89
CA MET A 28 1.59 5.12 -6.68
C MET A 28 0.32 5.25 -5.82
N GLY A 29 -0.22 6.46 -5.68
CA GLY A 29 -1.49 6.70 -5.00
C GLY A 29 -2.66 6.04 -5.72
N LEU A 30 -2.76 6.23 -7.04
CA LEU A 30 -3.82 5.66 -7.87
C LEU A 30 -3.80 4.12 -7.84
N SER A 31 -2.63 3.47 -7.82
CA SER A 31 -2.53 2.01 -7.75
C SER A 31 -3.10 1.42 -6.45
N MET A 32 -3.08 2.19 -5.36
CA MET A 32 -3.65 1.79 -4.06
C MET A 32 -5.07 2.36 -3.84
N PHE A 33 -5.57 3.18 -4.78
CA PHE A 33 -6.82 3.91 -4.60
C PHE A 33 -8.03 2.99 -4.48
N ILE A 34 -7.99 1.82 -5.13
CA ILE A 34 -9.06 0.82 -5.05
C ILE A 34 -9.33 0.35 -3.61
N LEU A 35 -8.28 0.15 -2.80
CA LEU A 35 -8.42 -0.21 -1.38
C LEU A 35 -9.24 0.82 -0.62
N TYR A 36 -8.87 2.09 -0.79
CA TYR A 36 -9.54 3.19 -0.10
C TYR A 36 -10.94 3.47 -0.65
N THR A 37 -11.15 3.18 -1.94
CA THR A 37 -12.48 3.23 -2.58
C THR A 37 -13.41 2.20 -1.96
N ILE A 38 -12.99 0.93 -1.88
CA ILE A 38 -13.78 -0.14 -1.25
C ILE A 38 -14.10 0.23 0.21
N GLY A 39 -13.11 0.67 0.98
CA GLY A 39 -13.30 1.00 2.39
C GLY A 39 -14.19 2.22 2.61
N SER A 40 -13.94 3.34 1.92
CA SER A 40 -14.71 4.58 2.12
C SER A 40 -16.13 4.53 1.56
N LEU A 41 -16.35 3.74 0.52
CA LEU A 41 -17.68 3.53 -0.10
C LEU A 41 -18.37 2.25 0.39
N ALA A 42 -17.81 1.52 1.34
CA ALA A 42 -18.37 0.27 1.85
C ALA A 42 -19.87 0.36 2.23
N PRO A 43 -20.36 1.40 2.95
CA PRO A 43 -21.77 1.52 3.26
C PRO A 43 -22.67 1.60 2.01
N PHE A 44 -22.21 2.32 0.96
CA PHE A 44 -22.97 2.49 -0.28
C PHE A 44 -22.97 1.21 -1.12
N VAL A 45 -21.82 0.53 -1.21
CA VAL A 45 -21.67 -0.70 -2.01
C VAL A 45 -22.48 -1.84 -1.39
N ILE A 46 -22.44 -2.01 -0.06
CA ILE A 46 -23.22 -3.02 0.64
C ILE A 46 -24.72 -2.76 0.49
N ALA A 47 -25.17 -1.51 0.66
CA ALA A 47 -26.58 -1.17 0.55
C ALA A 47 -27.14 -1.36 -0.88
N ASP A 48 -26.32 -1.09 -1.91
CA ASP A 48 -26.76 -1.17 -3.30
C ASP A 48 -26.70 -2.59 -3.88
N LEU A 49 -25.66 -3.36 -3.55
CA LEU A 49 -25.46 -4.71 -4.07
C LEU A 49 -25.94 -5.81 -3.13
N HIS A 50 -26.42 -5.45 -1.93
CA HIS A 50 -26.86 -6.39 -0.88
C HIS A 50 -25.83 -7.48 -0.54
N ILE A 51 -24.54 -7.10 -0.55
CA ILE A 51 -23.44 -8.02 -0.25
C ILE A 51 -23.16 -8.10 1.25
N THR A 52 -22.56 -9.22 1.66
CA THR A 52 -22.13 -9.47 3.03
C THR A 52 -20.80 -8.78 3.33
N LYS A 53 -20.40 -8.71 4.61
CA LYS A 53 -19.07 -8.22 5.02
C LYS A 53 -17.98 -9.14 4.52
N SER A 54 -18.22 -10.45 4.48
CA SER A 54 -17.31 -11.44 3.89
C SER A 54 -17.05 -11.16 2.42
N GLU A 55 -18.08 -10.87 1.64
CA GLU A 55 -17.97 -10.52 0.23
C GLU A 55 -17.23 -9.20 0.03
N LEU A 56 -17.46 -8.19 0.88
CA LEU A 56 -16.69 -6.93 0.86
C LEU A 56 -15.20 -7.19 1.13
N GLY A 57 -14.89 -7.99 2.13
CA GLY A 57 -13.50 -8.38 2.45
C GLY A 57 -12.83 -9.15 1.32
N LEU A 58 -13.58 -10.01 0.65
CA LEU A 58 -13.10 -10.79 -0.48
C LEU A 58 -12.75 -9.90 -1.69
N LEU A 59 -13.46 -8.77 -1.92
CA LEU A 59 -13.08 -7.79 -2.95
C LEU A 59 -11.67 -7.24 -2.69
N THR A 60 -11.39 -6.82 -1.45
CA THR A 60 -10.04 -6.36 -1.08
C THR A 60 -9.01 -7.48 -1.22
N SER A 61 -9.33 -8.66 -0.74
CA SER A 61 -8.44 -9.83 -0.80
C SER A 61 -8.14 -10.26 -2.24
N ALA A 62 -9.11 -10.17 -3.14
CA ALA A 62 -8.94 -10.51 -4.56
C ALA A 62 -7.96 -9.54 -5.25
N ALA A 63 -8.13 -8.23 -5.03
CA ALA A 63 -7.24 -7.22 -5.57
C ALA A 63 -5.78 -7.47 -5.14
N PHE A 64 -5.56 -7.70 -3.85
CA PHE A 64 -4.22 -7.92 -3.31
C PHE A 64 -3.69 -9.34 -3.57
N GLY A 65 -4.56 -10.33 -3.76
CA GLY A 65 -4.18 -11.67 -4.19
C GLY A 65 -3.50 -11.65 -5.56
N THR A 66 -4.14 -11.01 -6.53
CA THR A 66 -3.55 -10.79 -7.86
C THR A 66 -2.24 -10.00 -7.74
N ALA A 67 -2.20 -8.92 -6.95
CA ALA A 67 -0.98 -8.14 -6.75
C ALA A 67 0.14 -8.97 -6.12
N THR A 68 -0.15 -9.83 -5.14
CA THR A 68 0.83 -10.68 -4.46
C THR A 68 1.48 -11.65 -5.45
N VAL A 69 0.68 -12.37 -6.22
CA VAL A 69 1.16 -13.35 -7.22
C VAL A 69 1.97 -12.65 -8.30
N LEU A 70 1.43 -11.57 -8.88
CA LEU A 70 2.09 -10.88 -9.99
C LEU A 70 3.33 -10.08 -9.57
N SER A 71 3.46 -9.69 -8.29
CA SER A 71 4.66 -9.01 -7.78
C SER A 71 5.93 -9.83 -7.94
N LEU A 72 5.83 -11.17 -7.96
CA LEU A 72 6.96 -12.06 -8.22
C LEU A 72 7.56 -11.82 -9.63
N PHE A 73 6.73 -11.43 -10.58
CA PHE A 73 7.10 -11.28 -12.00
C PHE A 73 7.23 -9.81 -12.42
N ALA A 74 6.65 -8.89 -11.67
CA ALA A 74 6.55 -7.47 -12.02
C ALA A 74 7.91 -6.78 -12.20
N GLY A 75 8.93 -7.18 -11.44
CA GLY A 75 10.31 -6.71 -11.60
C GLY A 75 10.89 -7.10 -12.96
N HIS A 76 10.81 -8.37 -13.32
CA HIS A 76 11.28 -8.91 -14.60
C HIS A 76 10.53 -8.30 -15.79
N PHE A 77 9.21 -8.16 -15.66
CA PHE A 77 8.39 -7.46 -16.65
C PHE A 77 8.89 -6.04 -16.88
N THR A 78 9.10 -5.28 -15.80
CA THR A 78 9.59 -3.91 -15.85
C THR A 78 11.01 -3.83 -16.45
N ASP A 79 11.85 -4.82 -16.18
CA ASP A 79 13.20 -4.87 -16.74
C ASP A 79 13.20 -5.16 -18.24
N THR A 80 12.33 -6.05 -18.70
CA THR A 80 12.25 -6.46 -20.09
C THR A 80 11.54 -5.41 -20.96
N PHE A 81 10.39 -4.93 -20.52
CA PHE A 81 9.56 -4.00 -21.31
C PHE A 81 9.92 -2.51 -21.10
N GLY A 82 10.69 -2.20 -20.05
CA GLY A 82 11.04 -0.84 -19.67
C GLY A 82 10.05 -0.23 -18.68
N ALA A 83 10.58 0.56 -17.74
CA ALA A 83 9.80 1.11 -16.62
C ALA A 83 8.77 2.15 -17.08
N ARG A 84 9.08 2.93 -18.13
CA ARG A 84 8.12 3.89 -18.71
C ARG A 84 6.90 3.18 -19.28
N ARG A 85 7.08 2.10 -20.07
CA ARG A 85 5.96 1.33 -20.62
C ARG A 85 5.16 0.64 -19.54
N ALA A 86 5.83 0.10 -18.52
CA ALA A 86 5.18 -0.49 -17.36
C ALA A 86 4.33 0.54 -16.59
N PHE A 87 4.79 1.80 -16.47
CA PHE A 87 4.06 2.88 -15.82
C PHE A 87 2.87 3.37 -16.65
N ILE A 88 3.00 3.43 -17.98
CA ILE A 88 1.87 3.73 -18.91
C ILE A 88 0.80 2.64 -18.78
N LEU A 89 1.20 1.37 -18.84
CA LEU A 89 0.30 0.23 -18.70
C LEU A 89 -0.41 0.23 -17.34
N LEU A 90 0.32 0.47 -16.25
CA LEU A 90 -0.22 0.61 -14.91
C LEU A 90 -1.34 1.67 -14.89
N SER A 91 -1.08 2.87 -15.38
CA SER A 91 -2.04 3.97 -15.35
C SER A 91 -3.26 3.70 -16.25
N ALA A 92 -3.05 3.09 -17.41
CA ALA A 92 -4.14 2.69 -18.31
C ALA A 92 -5.02 1.60 -17.69
N LEU A 93 -4.43 0.60 -17.06
CA LEU A 93 -5.18 -0.46 -16.37
C LEU A 93 -5.98 0.06 -15.17
N ILE A 94 -5.49 1.10 -14.46
CA ILE A 94 -6.28 1.76 -13.42
C ILE A 94 -7.53 2.43 -14.02
N ALA A 95 -7.40 3.08 -15.18
CA ALA A 95 -8.57 3.67 -15.84
C ALA A 95 -9.59 2.60 -16.25
N VAL A 96 -9.13 1.46 -16.77
CA VAL A 96 -9.99 0.31 -17.12
C VAL A 96 -10.65 -0.27 -15.87
N ASP A 97 -9.88 -0.53 -14.82
CA ASP A 97 -10.38 -1.06 -13.55
C ASP A 97 -11.50 -0.18 -12.98
N PHE A 98 -11.24 1.12 -12.81
CA PHE A 98 -12.24 2.04 -12.26
C PHE A 98 -13.47 2.22 -13.16
N ALA A 99 -13.32 2.10 -14.49
CA ALA A 99 -14.44 2.07 -15.41
C ALA A 99 -15.31 0.79 -15.21
N LEU A 100 -14.67 -0.36 -15.01
CA LEU A 100 -15.37 -1.62 -14.73
C LEU A 100 -16.03 -1.60 -13.35
N VAL A 101 -15.38 -1.04 -12.33
CA VAL A 101 -15.97 -0.86 -10.99
C VAL A 101 -17.21 0.04 -11.09
N ALA A 102 -17.13 1.16 -11.82
CA ALA A 102 -18.26 2.06 -12.01
C ALA A 102 -19.43 1.39 -12.80
N ALA A 103 -19.12 0.51 -13.76
CA ALA A 103 -20.09 -0.28 -14.49
C ALA A 103 -20.64 -1.48 -13.69
N GLY A 104 -20.11 -1.75 -12.47
CA GLY A 104 -20.44 -2.90 -11.66
C GLY A 104 -21.85 -2.85 -11.09
N HIS A 105 -22.79 -3.60 -11.67
CA HIS A 105 -24.16 -3.79 -11.19
C HIS A 105 -24.33 -5.13 -10.44
N THR A 106 -23.30 -5.98 -10.42
CA THR A 106 -23.30 -7.26 -9.73
C THR A 106 -22.00 -7.44 -8.97
N TYR A 107 -22.05 -8.23 -7.90
CA TYR A 107 -20.86 -8.61 -7.13
C TYR A 107 -19.74 -9.23 -8.00
N TRP A 108 -20.14 -10.13 -8.91
CA TRP A 108 -19.17 -10.84 -9.76
C TRP A 108 -18.41 -9.91 -10.72
N LEU A 109 -19.10 -8.88 -11.26
CA LEU A 109 -18.43 -7.88 -12.10
C LEU A 109 -17.46 -7.03 -11.28
N LEU A 110 -17.85 -6.65 -10.05
CA LEU A 110 -16.95 -5.97 -9.12
C LEU A 110 -15.73 -6.84 -8.80
N LEU A 111 -15.93 -8.13 -8.54
CA LEU A 111 -14.85 -9.07 -8.24
C LEU A 111 -13.86 -9.18 -9.40
N ILE A 112 -14.34 -9.26 -10.64
CA ILE A 112 -13.48 -9.25 -11.83
C ILE A 112 -12.71 -7.93 -11.95
N ALA A 113 -13.38 -6.79 -11.72
CA ALA A 113 -12.74 -5.48 -11.76
C ALA A 113 -11.60 -5.40 -10.76
N VAL A 114 -11.82 -5.74 -9.48
CA VAL A 114 -10.77 -5.66 -8.46
C VAL A 114 -9.64 -6.68 -8.66
N LEU A 115 -9.90 -7.83 -9.31
CA LEU A 115 -8.81 -8.73 -9.74
C LEU A 115 -7.89 -8.04 -10.75
N ILE A 116 -8.45 -7.25 -11.67
CA ILE A 116 -7.67 -6.45 -12.62
C ILE A 116 -6.86 -5.37 -11.89
N ALA A 117 -7.43 -4.73 -10.85
CA ALA A 117 -6.75 -3.73 -10.02
C ALA A 117 -5.43 -4.22 -9.40
N GLY A 118 -5.29 -5.53 -9.16
CA GLY A 118 -4.05 -6.12 -8.66
C GLY A 118 -2.88 -6.04 -9.64
N ILE A 119 -3.13 -5.94 -10.95
CA ILE A 119 -2.08 -5.84 -11.97
C ILE A 119 -1.32 -4.52 -11.85
N PRO A 120 -1.97 -3.33 -11.93
CA PRO A 120 -1.29 -2.05 -11.75
C PRO A 120 -0.60 -1.94 -10.40
N GLN A 121 -1.18 -2.52 -9.34
CA GLN A 121 -0.59 -2.51 -8.02
C GLN A 121 0.74 -3.26 -7.97
N SER A 122 0.84 -4.43 -8.60
CA SER A 122 2.09 -5.20 -8.68
C SER A 122 3.20 -4.44 -9.41
N LEU A 123 2.85 -3.68 -10.45
CA LEU A 123 3.78 -2.91 -11.29
C LEU A 123 4.22 -1.59 -10.65
N SER A 124 3.51 -1.07 -9.65
CA SER A 124 3.68 0.28 -9.13
C SER A 124 5.08 0.52 -8.54
N ASN A 125 5.57 -0.35 -7.68
CA ASN A 125 6.89 -0.23 -7.08
C ASN A 125 8.05 -0.45 -8.07
N PRO A 126 8.09 -1.55 -8.87
CA PRO A 126 9.22 -1.78 -9.77
C PRO A 126 9.33 -0.70 -10.85
N SER A 127 8.23 -0.28 -11.46
CA SER A 127 8.26 0.75 -12.51
C SER A 127 8.72 2.11 -11.98
N THR A 128 8.14 2.56 -10.87
CA THR A 128 8.46 3.87 -10.29
C THR A 128 9.87 3.92 -9.69
N ASN A 129 10.34 2.87 -9.03
CA ASN A 129 11.70 2.79 -8.50
C ASN A 129 12.74 2.82 -9.62
N LYS A 130 12.51 2.09 -10.71
CA LYS A 130 13.42 2.07 -11.86
C LYS A 130 13.46 3.42 -12.57
N LEU A 131 12.33 4.11 -12.73
CA LEU A 131 12.29 5.48 -13.27
C LEU A 131 13.05 6.47 -12.38
N ILE A 132 12.92 6.37 -11.06
CA ILE A 132 13.71 7.20 -10.13
C ILE A 132 15.20 6.88 -10.26
N ALA A 133 15.57 5.60 -10.29
CA ALA A 133 16.98 5.19 -10.42
C ALA A 133 17.61 5.68 -11.73
N ALA A 134 16.85 5.71 -12.82
CA ALA A 134 17.32 6.12 -14.14
C ALA A 134 17.44 7.65 -14.30
N HIS A 135 16.56 8.43 -13.66
CA HIS A 135 16.42 9.85 -13.96
C HIS A 135 16.67 10.80 -12.78
N VAL A 136 16.80 10.28 -11.55
CA VAL A 136 17.06 11.07 -10.35
C VAL A 136 18.51 10.88 -9.89
N PRO A 137 19.26 11.96 -9.67
CA PRO A 137 20.65 11.87 -9.15
C PRO A 137 20.71 11.08 -7.84
N PRO A 138 21.74 10.27 -7.60
CA PRO A 138 21.87 9.42 -6.41
C PRO A 138 21.60 10.13 -5.08
N ALA A 139 22.11 11.34 -4.92
CA ALA A 139 21.93 12.15 -3.70
C ALA A 139 20.45 12.54 -3.42
N LYS A 140 19.58 12.54 -4.44
CA LYS A 140 18.16 12.92 -4.32
C LYS A 140 17.20 11.73 -4.38
N ARG A 141 17.68 10.52 -4.64
CA ARG A 141 16.84 9.32 -4.81
C ARG A 141 16.02 8.99 -3.57
N ALA A 142 16.63 9.03 -2.39
CA ALA A 142 15.96 8.74 -1.13
C ALA A 142 14.76 9.68 -0.91
N PHE A 143 14.96 10.99 -1.15
CA PHE A 143 13.86 11.97 -1.07
C PHE A 143 12.77 11.70 -2.12
N ALA A 144 13.14 11.42 -3.37
CA ALA A 144 12.18 11.11 -4.43
C ALA A 144 11.35 9.85 -4.12
N ILE A 145 11.96 8.82 -3.53
CA ILE A 145 11.26 7.62 -3.06
C ILE A 145 10.29 7.96 -1.93
N GLY A 146 10.70 8.80 -0.97
CA GLY A 146 9.84 9.27 0.11
C GLY A 146 8.61 10.02 -0.41
N VAL A 147 8.80 10.96 -1.33
CA VAL A 147 7.69 11.71 -1.97
C VAL A 147 6.77 10.76 -2.75
N LYS A 148 7.33 9.85 -3.53
CA LYS A 148 6.54 8.83 -4.24
C LYS A 148 5.67 8.01 -3.30
N GLN A 149 6.23 7.52 -2.21
CA GLN A 149 5.51 6.71 -1.23
C GLN A 149 4.44 7.49 -0.47
N SER A 150 4.56 8.81 -0.37
CA SER A 150 3.52 9.67 0.21
C SER A 150 2.25 9.75 -0.65
N GLY A 151 2.31 9.33 -1.92
CA GLY A 151 1.13 9.21 -2.78
C GLY A 151 0.08 8.24 -2.20
N VAL A 152 0.49 7.16 -1.53
CA VAL A 152 -0.43 6.17 -0.95
C VAL A 152 -1.32 6.78 0.15
N PRO A 153 -0.78 7.36 1.24
CA PRO A 153 -1.64 7.98 2.25
C PRO A 153 -2.36 9.25 1.75
N LEU A 154 -1.83 9.94 0.74
CA LEU A 154 -2.55 11.02 0.07
C LEU A 154 -3.79 10.48 -0.68
N ALA A 155 -3.69 9.31 -1.28
CA ALA A 155 -4.83 8.63 -1.88
C ALA A 155 -5.91 8.29 -0.85
N ALA A 156 -5.54 7.83 0.36
CA ALA A 156 -6.47 7.59 1.47
C ALA A 156 -7.18 8.89 1.89
N LEU A 157 -6.42 9.98 2.03
CA LEU A 157 -6.97 11.30 2.35
C LEU A 157 -8.03 11.73 1.31
N ILE A 158 -7.69 11.65 0.03
CA ILE A 158 -8.60 12.06 -1.06
C ILE A 158 -9.82 11.15 -1.12
N ALA A 159 -9.63 9.83 -1.07
CA ALA A 159 -10.72 8.87 -1.14
C ALA A 159 -11.73 9.07 0.00
N GLY A 160 -11.25 9.20 1.23
CA GLY A 160 -12.11 9.35 2.40
C GLY A 160 -12.91 10.65 2.44
N LEU A 161 -12.35 11.77 1.96
CA LEU A 161 -13.06 13.05 1.91
C LEU A 161 -13.96 13.18 0.68
N ALA A 162 -13.46 12.80 -0.49
CA ALA A 162 -14.14 13.09 -1.75
C ALA A 162 -15.21 12.03 -2.10
N LEU A 163 -14.87 10.74 -1.99
CA LEU A 163 -15.76 9.69 -2.53
C LEU A 163 -17.11 9.61 -1.82
N PRO A 164 -17.21 9.60 -0.47
CA PRO A 164 -18.52 9.54 0.19
C PRO A 164 -19.37 10.80 -0.06
N SER A 165 -18.73 11.97 -0.11
CA SER A 165 -19.41 13.24 -0.41
C SER A 165 -19.99 13.25 -1.82
N LEU A 166 -19.20 12.81 -2.81
CA LEU A 166 -19.65 12.68 -4.21
C LEU A 166 -20.74 11.59 -4.34
N ALA A 167 -20.57 10.47 -3.65
CA ALA A 167 -21.54 9.36 -3.67
C ALA A 167 -22.90 9.78 -3.13
N ARG A 168 -22.91 10.61 -2.08
CA ARG A 168 -24.17 11.19 -1.53
C ARG A 168 -24.83 12.20 -2.48
N ALA A 169 -24.01 13.01 -3.19
CA ALA A 169 -24.52 14.02 -4.10
C ALA A 169 -25.03 13.43 -5.42
N THR A 170 -24.50 12.28 -5.85
CA THR A 170 -24.82 11.65 -7.15
C THR A 170 -25.09 10.14 -6.99
N SER A 171 -24.05 9.35 -7.10
CA SER A 171 -24.04 7.91 -6.81
C SER A 171 -22.60 7.46 -6.54
N TRP A 172 -22.42 6.33 -5.86
CA TRP A 172 -21.07 5.79 -5.63
C TRP A 172 -20.38 5.40 -6.96
N ARG A 173 -21.13 4.99 -7.98
CA ARG A 173 -20.62 4.69 -9.32
C ARG A 173 -20.08 5.93 -10.01
N THR A 174 -20.82 7.03 -9.94
CA THR A 174 -20.35 8.32 -10.49
C THR A 174 -19.10 8.83 -9.78
N ALA A 175 -19.05 8.69 -8.45
CA ALA A 175 -17.85 9.07 -7.69
C ALA A 175 -16.60 8.27 -8.13
N VAL A 176 -16.76 6.97 -8.36
CA VAL A 176 -15.70 6.08 -8.85
C VAL A 176 -15.31 6.41 -10.30
N LEU A 177 -16.28 6.70 -11.16
CA LEU A 177 -16.07 7.02 -12.57
C LEU A 177 -15.17 8.27 -12.75
N LEU A 178 -15.20 9.22 -11.82
CA LEU A 178 -14.35 10.41 -11.86
C LEU A 178 -12.85 10.11 -11.72
N VAL A 179 -12.47 8.91 -11.25
CA VAL A 179 -11.07 8.48 -11.20
C VAL A 179 -10.54 8.14 -12.60
N VAL A 180 -11.41 7.71 -13.51
CA VAL A 180 -11.04 7.28 -14.87
C VAL A 180 -10.29 8.37 -15.66
N PRO A 181 -10.81 9.60 -15.79
CA PRO A 181 -10.09 10.66 -16.52
C PRO A 181 -8.75 11.04 -15.84
N ILE A 182 -8.65 10.93 -14.51
CA ILE A 182 -7.41 11.20 -13.78
C ILE A 182 -6.35 10.15 -14.12
N ALA A 183 -6.73 8.86 -14.10
CA ALA A 183 -5.84 7.76 -14.46
C ALA A 183 -5.44 7.81 -15.95
N ALA A 184 -6.38 8.14 -16.84
CA ALA A 184 -6.11 8.34 -18.27
C ALA A 184 -5.14 9.50 -18.50
N ALA A 185 -5.33 10.64 -17.82
CA ALA A 185 -4.41 11.78 -17.87
C ALA A 185 -3.01 11.40 -17.36
N ALA A 186 -2.91 10.61 -16.29
CA ALA A 186 -1.63 10.10 -15.79
C ALA A 186 -0.95 9.18 -16.82
N SER A 187 -1.70 8.34 -17.53
CA SER A 187 -1.20 7.48 -18.59
C SER A 187 -0.66 8.30 -19.77
N LEU A 188 -1.40 9.34 -20.20
CA LEU A 188 -0.97 10.26 -21.26
C LEU A 188 0.28 11.07 -20.84
N ALA A 189 0.30 11.58 -19.62
CA ALA A 189 1.47 12.28 -19.08
C ALA A 189 2.71 11.37 -19.02
N ALA A 190 2.53 10.09 -18.74
CA ALA A 190 3.61 9.12 -18.74
C ALA A 190 4.25 8.91 -20.13
N VAL A 191 3.52 9.17 -21.21
CA VAL A 191 4.07 9.12 -22.58
C VAL A 191 5.16 10.19 -22.78
N ALA A 192 5.08 11.32 -22.08
CA ALA A 192 6.08 12.38 -22.12
C ALA A 192 7.34 12.10 -21.28
N LEU A 193 7.32 11.04 -20.44
CA LEU A 193 8.49 10.66 -19.65
C LEU A 193 9.65 10.21 -20.56
N PRO A 194 10.90 10.44 -20.13
CA PRO A 194 12.06 9.96 -20.88
C PRO A 194 12.02 8.44 -21.06
N ARG A 195 12.46 7.98 -22.21
CA ARG A 195 12.61 6.54 -22.47
C ARG A 195 13.74 5.98 -21.60
N ASP A 196 13.46 4.92 -20.89
CA ASP A 196 14.46 4.11 -20.21
C ASP A 196 14.94 2.99 -21.15
N GLN A 197 16.18 2.53 -20.93
CA GLN A 197 16.68 1.39 -21.67
C GLN A 197 16.04 0.12 -21.12
N ALA A 198 15.36 -0.63 -21.99
CA ALA A 198 14.99 -2.00 -21.69
C ALA A 198 16.29 -2.81 -21.48
N GLY A 199 16.32 -3.60 -20.42
CA GLY A 199 17.45 -4.50 -20.19
C GLY A 199 17.49 -5.63 -21.24
N PRO A 200 18.62 -6.34 -21.36
CA PRO A 200 18.65 -7.54 -22.19
C PRO A 200 17.56 -8.51 -21.74
N PRO A 201 16.92 -9.24 -22.67
CA PRO A 201 15.87 -10.19 -22.33
C PRO A 201 16.43 -11.24 -21.37
N GLY A 202 16.15 -11.09 -20.09
CA GLY A 202 16.43 -12.08 -19.05
C GLY A 202 15.32 -13.13 -19.01
N LYS A 203 15.54 -14.23 -18.30
CA LYS A 203 14.49 -15.23 -18.05
C LYS A 203 13.35 -14.56 -17.26
N ALA A 204 12.28 -14.23 -17.94
CA ALA A 204 11.16 -13.42 -17.41
C ALA A 204 10.47 -14.01 -16.15
N PHE A 205 10.74 -15.27 -15.81
CA PHE A 205 10.06 -16.02 -14.77
C PHE A 205 11.03 -16.81 -13.85
N ALA A 206 12.21 -16.27 -13.54
CA ALA A 206 13.05 -16.89 -12.54
C ALA A 206 12.43 -16.68 -11.16
N LEU A 207 12.12 -17.77 -10.45
CA LEU A 207 11.70 -17.70 -9.06
C LEU A 207 12.81 -17.06 -8.21
N PRO A 208 12.44 -16.18 -7.26
CA PRO A 208 13.42 -15.56 -6.37
C PRO A 208 14.10 -16.62 -5.49
N ALA A 209 15.37 -16.39 -5.16
CA ALA A 209 16.09 -17.24 -4.22
C ALA A 209 15.38 -17.23 -2.83
N PRO A 210 15.49 -18.30 -2.03
CA PRO A 210 14.86 -18.35 -0.72
C PRO A 210 15.37 -17.21 0.18
N PRO A 211 14.48 -16.57 0.99
CA PRO A 211 14.86 -15.51 1.91
C PRO A 211 15.77 -16.01 3.02
N ASN A 212 16.72 -15.19 3.46
CA ASN A 212 17.47 -15.47 4.67
C ASN A 212 16.57 -15.31 5.92
N ARG A 213 17.05 -15.78 7.07
CA ARG A 213 16.28 -15.83 8.32
C ARG A 213 15.76 -14.44 8.76
N ALA A 214 16.56 -13.39 8.60
CA ALA A 214 16.17 -12.03 8.93
C ALA A 214 15.04 -11.53 8.03
N THR A 215 15.16 -11.76 6.73
CA THR A 215 14.12 -11.42 5.75
C THR A 215 12.82 -12.19 6.00
N GLN A 216 12.90 -13.48 6.39
CA GLN A 216 11.73 -14.27 6.76
C GLN A 216 10.95 -13.65 7.94
N TRP A 217 11.67 -13.20 8.99
CA TRP A 217 11.03 -12.54 10.13
C TRP A 217 10.40 -11.19 9.76
N LEU A 218 11.06 -10.42 8.91
CA LEU A 218 10.49 -9.17 8.38
C LEU A 218 9.29 -9.42 7.47
N MET A 219 9.28 -10.49 6.68
CA MET A 219 8.11 -10.92 5.91
C MET A 219 6.93 -11.25 6.83
N GLY A 220 7.16 -12.06 7.87
CA GLY A 220 6.14 -12.42 8.86
C GLY A 220 5.60 -11.18 9.60
N TYR A 221 6.48 -10.29 10.04
CA TYR A 221 6.08 -9.01 10.61
C TYR A 221 5.21 -8.19 9.65
N SER A 222 5.65 -8.05 8.40
CA SER A 222 4.94 -7.28 7.37
C SER A 222 3.59 -7.92 7.01
N LEU A 223 3.49 -9.26 7.03
CA LEU A 223 2.23 -9.97 6.81
C LEU A 223 1.19 -9.56 7.86
N PHE A 224 1.53 -9.63 9.12
CA PHE A 224 0.59 -9.33 10.20
C PHE A 224 0.26 -7.83 10.29
N ILE A 225 1.23 -6.94 10.08
CA ILE A 225 0.95 -5.49 9.96
C ILE A 225 0.05 -5.21 8.75
N GLY A 226 0.30 -5.88 7.63
CA GLY A 226 -0.51 -5.75 6.42
C GLY A 226 -1.94 -6.22 6.64
N ALA A 227 -2.14 -7.36 7.32
CA ALA A 227 -3.46 -7.91 7.60
C ALA A 227 -4.31 -6.94 8.45
N GLY A 228 -3.78 -6.46 9.57
CA GLY A 228 -4.49 -5.51 10.43
C GLY A 228 -4.77 -4.17 9.72
N LEU A 229 -3.81 -3.65 8.96
CA LEU A 229 -3.98 -2.40 8.22
C LEU A 229 -5.01 -2.53 7.08
N ALA A 230 -5.04 -3.66 6.38
CA ALA A 230 -6.02 -3.92 5.33
C ALA A 230 -7.43 -4.06 5.89
N SER A 231 -7.60 -4.82 6.97
CA SER A 231 -8.88 -4.96 7.68
C SER A 231 -9.39 -3.61 8.17
N LEU A 232 -8.51 -2.80 8.76
CA LEU A 232 -8.82 -1.43 9.17
C LEU A 232 -9.35 -0.59 7.99
N ASN A 233 -8.60 -0.52 6.89
CA ASN A 233 -8.98 0.30 5.73
C ASN A 233 -10.27 -0.18 5.06
N THR A 234 -10.57 -1.47 5.10
CA THR A 234 -11.77 -2.05 4.48
C THR A 234 -13.02 -1.83 5.35
N TYR A 235 -12.91 -1.96 6.67
CA TYR A 235 -14.08 -2.05 7.54
C TYR A 235 -14.31 -0.85 8.47
N LEU A 236 -13.33 0.05 8.64
CA LEU A 236 -13.45 1.15 9.61
C LEU A 236 -14.64 2.06 9.30
N ALA A 237 -14.80 2.47 8.03
CA ALA A 237 -15.90 3.35 7.64
C ALA A 237 -17.26 2.64 7.77
N LEU A 238 -17.34 1.36 7.39
CA LEU A 238 -18.54 0.55 7.53
C LEU A 238 -18.92 0.39 9.01
N TYR A 239 -17.96 0.04 9.87
CA TYR A 239 -18.16 -0.08 11.31
C TYR A 239 -18.65 1.24 11.94
N ALA A 240 -18.02 2.35 11.57
CA ALA A 240 -18.40 3.67 12.07
C ALA A 240 -19.84 4.05 11.64
N HIS A 241 -20.23 3.70 10.43
CA HIS A 241 -21.58 3.93 9.93
C HIS A 241 -22.61 3.04 10.63
N GLU A 242 -22.40 1.70 10.64
CA GLU A 242 -23.39 0.74 11.14
C GLU A 242 -23.50 0.69 12.67
N ARG A 243 -22.38 0.88 13.40
CA ARG A 243 -22.34 0.67 14.85
C ARG A 243 -22.23 1.95 15.66
N LEU A 244 -21.64 3.00 15.11
CA LEU A 244 -21.51 4.29 15.78
C LEU A 244 -22.52 5.32 15.27
N GLY A 245 -23.31 5.00 14.23
CA GLY A 245 -24.33 5.89 13.66
C GLY A 245 -23.76 7.11 12.95
N LEU A 246 -22.47 7.10 12.60
CA LEU A 246 -21.85 8.20 11.87
C LEU A 246 -22.41 8.26 10.45
N SER A 247 -22.56 9.47 9.92
CA SER A 247 -22.91 9.64 8.50
C SER A 247 -21.83 9.02 7.60
N SER A 248 -22.19 8.63 6.39
CA SER A 248 -21.23 8.05 5.44
C SER A 248 -20.05 8.98 5.16
N THR A 249 -20.26 10.30 5.22
CA THR A 249 -19.21 11.30 5.04
C THR A 249 -18.25 11.33 6.23
N GLU A 250 -18.76 11.32 7.47
CA GLU A 250 -17.94 11.25 8.69
C GLU A 250 -17.16 9.93 8.76
N ALA A 251 -17.81 8.81 8.40
CA ALA A 251 -17.20 7.50 8.33
C ALA A 251 -16.03 7.48 7.30
N GLY A 252 -16.24 8.09 6.13
CA GLY A 252 -15.17 8.27 5.14
C GLY A 252 -14.04 9.16 5.62
N ALA A 253 -14.34 10.21 6.39
CA ALA A 253 -13.31 11.09 6.95
C ALA A 253 -12.36 10.39 7.93
N LEU A 254 -12.75 9.24 8.52
CA LEU A 254 -11.82 8.40 9.30
C LEU A 254 -10.71 7.80 8.43
N ILE A 255 -11.03 7.41 7.19
CA ILE A 255 -10.00 6.95 6.23
C ILE A 255 -9.04 8.10 5.88
N SER A 256 -9.57 9.31 5.76
CA SER A 256 -8.75 10.51 5.55
C SER A 256 -7.85 10.81 6.77
N ALA A 257 -8.33 10.62 7.98
CA ALA A 257 -7.53 10.78 9.19
C ALA A 257 -6.35 9.80 9.24
N ILE A 258 -6.56 8.53 8.82
CA ILE A 258 -5.48 7.55 8.60
C ILE A 258 -4.49 8.08 7.54
N GLY A 259 -5.00 8.67 6.46
CA GLY A 259 -4.17 9.25 5.40
C GLY A 259 -3.28 10.38 5.90
N VAL A 260 -3.83 11.36 6.60
CA VAL A 260 -3.08 12.50 7.15
C VAL A 260 -2.00 12.04 8.13
N SER A 261 -2.38 11.20 9.10
CA SER A 261 -1.43 10.68 10.10
C SER A 261 -0.38 9.75 9.45
N GLY A 262 -0.76 9.02 8.40
CA GLY A 262 0.15 8.19 7.60
C GLY A 262 1.18 9.01 6.82
N VAL A 263 0.81 10.17 6.25
CA VAL A 263 1.78 11.11 5.63
C VAL A 263 2.72 11.66 6.70
N ALA A 264 2.16 12.20 7.80
CA ALA A 264 2.94 12.79 8.87
C ALA A 264 3.95 11.79 9.47
N SER A 265 3.50 10.57 9.76
CA SER A 265 4.34 9.53 10.33
C SER A 265 5.49 9.14 9.39
N ARG A 266 5.25 8.98 8.09
CA ARG A 266 6.30 8.65 7.12
C ARG A 266 7.36 9.74 7.01
N LEU A 267 6.94 11.01 7.06
CA LEU A 267 7.88 12.14 7.06
C LEU A 267 8.71 12.18 8.35
N LEU A 268 8.08 11.97 9.51
CA LEU A 268 8.76 11.93 10.80
C LEU A 268 9.76 10.76 10.86
N TRP A 269 9.31 9.54 10.53
CA TRP A 269 10.17 8.37 10.55
C TRP A 269 11.30 8.44 9.53
N SER A 270 11.10 9.05 8.36
CA SER A 270 12.19 9.25 7.38
C SER A 270 13.29 10.18 7.91
N ARG A 271 12.94 11.18 8.72
CA ARG A 271 13.92 12.05 9.40
C ARG A 271 14.67 11.32 10.53
N TYR A 272 13.98 10.41 11.23
CA TYR A 272 14.57 9.61 12.29
C TYR A 272 15.34 8.38 11.78
N ALA A 273 15.12 7.94 10.53
CA ALA A 273 15.70 6.73 9.97
C ALA A 273 17.24 6.67 10.10
N ASN A 274 17.93 7.80 9.86
CA ASN A 274 19.37 7.89 10.01
C ASN A 274 19.88 7.86 11.48
N ARG A 275 18.98 7.94 12.45
CA ARG A 275 19.26 7.89 13.89
C ARG A 275 18.80 6.60 14.55
N MET A 276 18.17 5.70 13.78
CA MET A 276 17.69 4.42 14.28
C MET A 276 18.87 3.45 14.46
N THR A 277 19.32 3.28 15.68
CA THR A 277 20.35 2.30 16.04
C THR A 277 19.81 0.89 16.29
N ASP A 278 18.50 0.75 16.52
CA ASP A 278 17.83 -0.52 16.85
C ASP A 278 16.49 -0.66 16.08
N ILE A 279 16.59 -1.16 14.86
CA ILE A 279 15.42 -1.39 13.99
C ILE A 279 14.38 -2.32 14.64
N PRO A 280 14.72 -3.49 15.20
CA PRO A 280 13.76 -4.34 15.90
C PRO A 280 12.98 -3.63 17.01
N LYS A 281 13.64 -2.75 17.78
CA LYS A 281 12.99 -1.96 18.83
C LYS A 281 11.95 -1.00 18.23
N SER A 282 12.29 -0.34 17.14
CA SER A 282 11.36 0.58 16.45
C SER A 282 10.13 -0.15 15.91
N LEU A 283 10.32 -1.32 15.28
CA LEU A 283 9.23 -2.15 14.78
C LEU A 283 8.35 -2.68 15.93
N LEU A 284 8.96 -3.07 17.05
CA LEU A 284 8.24 -3.51 18.25
C LEU A 284 7.35 -2.38 18.82
N VAL A 285 7.90 -1.18 18.99
CA VAL A 285 7.14 -0.02 19.48
C VAL A 285 5.96 0.30 18.55
N LEU A 286 6.17 0.27 17.24
CA LEU A 286 5.11 0.54 16.26
C LEU A 286 3.99 -0.52 16.32
N ALA A 287 4.32 -1.79 16.47
CA ALA A 287 3.32 -2.85 16.57
C ALA A 287 2.57 -2.79 17.93
N LEU A 288 3.25 -2.52 19.04
CA LEU A 288 2.62 -2.34 20.36
C LEU A 288 1.68 -1.12 20.37
N THR A 289 2.09 0.00 19.80
CA THR A 289 1.23 1.18 19.65
C THR A 289 0.03 0.91 18.76
N ALA A 290 0.20 0.11 17.70
CA ALA A 290 -0.91 -0.31 16.83
C ALA A 290 -1.95 -1.14 17.60
N ILE A 291 -1.54 -2.04 18.52
CA ILE A 291 -2.47 -2.79 19.37
C ILE A 291 -3.32 -1.83 20.23
N VAL A 292 -2.67 -0.86 20.89
CA VAL A 292 -3.36 0.10 21.75
C VAL A 292 -4.41 0.88 20.95
N PHE A 293 -4.03 1.41 19.78
CA PHE A 293 -4.96 2.19 18.94
C PHE A 293 -6.04 1.33 18.30
N ALA A 294 -5.75 0.06 17.96
CA ALA A 294 -6.76 -0.88 17.48
C ALA A 294 -7.83 -1.16 18.55
N ALA A 295 -7.44 -1.25 19.83
CA ALA A 295 -8.38 -1.45 20.93
C ALA A 295 -9.32 -0.26 21.17
N LEU A 296 -8.94 0.97 20.76
CA LEU A 296 -9.80 2.15 20.87
C LEU A 296 -11.01 2.10 19.92
N ILE A 297 -10.90 1.39 18.79
CA ILE A 297 -11.97 1.35 17.79
C ILE A 297 -13.23 0.68 18.35
N PRO A 298 -13.21 -0.56 18.85
CA PRO A 298 -14.40 -1.15 19.46
C PRO A 298 -14.85 -0.43 20.75
N ALA A 299 -13.95 0.24 21.46
CA ALA A 299 -14.28 1.05 22.63
C ALA A 299 -15.03 2.35 22.26
N ALA A 300 -15.08 2.74 20.99
CA ALA A 300 -15.75 3.95 20.53
C ALA A 300 -17.28 3.94 20.75
N THR A 301 -17.88 2.81 21.09
CA THR A 301 -19.27 2.73 21.55
C THR A 301 -19.52 3.49 22.87
N SER A 302 -18.46 3.71 23.67
CA SER A 302 -18.53 4.54 24.89
C SER A 302 -18.24 6.02 24.64
N GLY A 303 -17.69 6.35 23.46
CA GLY A 303 -17.40 7.75 23.09
C GLY A 303 -16.82 7.85 21.68
N HIS A 304 -17.50 8.52 20.77
CA HIS A 304 -17.17 8.57 19.35
C HIS A 304 -15.76 9.12 19.04
N TRP A 305 -15.20 9.96 19.94
CA TRP A 305 -13.83 10.48 19.74
C TRP A 305 -12.77 9.37 19.75
N LEU A 306 -13.04 8.21 20.37
CA LEU A 306 -12.11 7.07 20.42
C LEU A 306 -11.85 6.47 19.04
N VAL A 307 -12.84 6.45 18.14
CA VAL A 307 -12.61 5.95 16.78
C VAL A 307 -11.67 6.86 16.00
N TRP A 308 -11.74 8.18 16.22
CA TRP A 308 -10.83 9.15 15.60
C TRP A 308 -9.40 9.00 16.14
N ALA A 309 -9.26 8.86 17.47
CA ALA A 309 -7.97 8.61 18.10
C ALA A 309 -7.36 7.28 17.58
N GLY A 310 -8.19 6.24 17.48
CA GLY A 310 -7.78 4.95 16.91
C GLY A 310 -7.33 5.08 15.45
N ALA A 311 -8.08 5.78 14.61
CA ALA A 311 -7.75 5.99 13.19
C ALA A 311 -6.43 6.75 13.02
N VAL A 312 -6.27 7.88 13.72
CA VAL A 312 -5.03 8.69 13.70
C VAL A 312 -3.84 7.89 14.23
N GLY A 313 -4.03 7.17 15.33
CA GLY A 313 -2.96 6.38 15.94
C GLY A 313 -2.52 5.20 15.07
N LEU A 314 -3.45 4.52 14.40
CA LEU A 314 -3.14 3.41 13.47
C LEU A 314 -2.48 3.91 12.18
N GLY A 315 -2.91 5.06 11.65
CA GLY A 315 -2.21 5.71 10.55
C GLY A 315 -0.78 6.13 10.94
N GLY A 316 -0.60 6.57 12.21
CA GLY A 316 0.71 6.95 12.76
C GLY A 316 1.64 5.77 13.05
N SER A 317 1.09 4.60 13.37
CA SER A 317 1.85 3.40 13.80
C SER A 317 1.91 2.32 12.72
N ALA A 318 0.79 1.69 12.37
CA ALA A 318 0.76 0.56 11.43
C ALA A 318 1.22 0.96 10.01
N ALA A 319 0.80 2.14 9.51
CA ALA A 319 1.26 2.62 8.21
C ALA A 319 2.76 3.01 8.22
N ALA A 320 3.28 3.50 9.36
CA ALA A 320 4.71 3.78 9.52
C ALA A 320 5.55 2.50 9.57
N ALA A 321 5.02 1.42 10.16
CA ALA A 321 5.71 0.15 10.31
C ALA A 321 6.23 -0.40 8.98
N ASN A 322 5.40 -0.32 7.93
CA ASN A 322 5.82 -0.74 6.58
C ASN A 322 6.98 0.11 6.04
N ALA A 323 6.95 1.44 6.27
CA ALA A 323 8.03 2.33 5.83
C ALA A 323 9.36 2.02 6.56
N VAL A 324 9.30 1.81 7.89
CA VAL A 324 10.48 1.43 8.70
C VAL A 324 11.04 0.09 8.27
N THR A 325 10.19 -0.89 7.96
CA THR A 325 10.63 -2.20 7.44
C THR A 325 11.37 -2.06 6.09
N MET A 326 10.87 -1.20 5.20
CA MET A 326 11.55 -0.93 3.91
C MET A 326 12.88 -0.21 4.10
N VAL A 327 12.98 0.72 5.06
CA VAL A 327 14.25 1.37 5.41
C VAL A 327 15.24 0.32 5.92
N ALA A 328 14.82 -0.59 6.80
CA ALA A 328 15.66 -1.66 7.32
C ALA A 328 16.31 -2.49 6.20
N VAL A 329 15.50 -2.94 5.25
CA VAL A 329 15.96 -3.77 4.13
C VAL A 329 16.87 -3.00 3.16
N THR A 330 16.67 -1.68 3.01
CA THR A 330 17.45 -0.86 2.07
C THR A 330 18.76 -0.37 2.64
N GLN A 331 18.88 -0.24 3.95
CA GLN A 331 20.09 0.24 4.64
C GLN A 331 20.97 -0.90 5.18
N GLY A 332 20.35 -2.03 5.55
CA GLY A 332 21.07 -3.18 6.10
C GLY A 332 21.78 -4.00 5.02
N SER A 333 23.06 -4.31 5.25
CA SER A 333 23.88 -5.10 4.31
C SER A 333 23.63 -6.60 4.38
N GLY A 334 23.05 -7.09 5.48
CA GLY A 334 22.86 -8.51 5.77
C GLY A 334 21.59 -9.12 5.19
N PHE A 335 20.68 -8.34 4.63
CA PHE A 335 19.44 -8.85 4.02
C PHE A 335 19.61 -9.42 2.61
N GLY A 336 20.81 -9.36 2.06
CA GLY A 336 21.12 -9.78 0.70
C GLY A 336 20.87 -8.66 -0.33
N ARG A 337 20.55 -9.05 -1.57
CA ARG A 337 20.28 -8.06 -2.64
C ARG A 337 19.01 -7.26 -2.29
N THR A 338 19.15 -5.96 -2.11
CA THR A 338 18.10 -5.05 -1.63
C THR A 338 16.78 -5.17 -2.40
N GLY A 339 16.84 -5.27 -3.73
CA GLY A 339 15.64 -5.41 -4.55
C GLY A 339 14.89 -6.72 -4.26
N HIS A 340 15.62 -7.81 -4.08
CA HIS A 340 15.05 -9.12 -3.76
C HIS A 340 14.41 -9.15 -2.36
N ALA A 341 15.14 -8.69 -1.34
CA ALA A 341 14.64 -8.65 0.03
C ALA A 341 13.43 -7.72 0.17
N SER A 342 13.45 -6.54 -0.48
CA SER A 342 12.31 -5.62 -0.51
C SER A 342 11.09 -6.23 -1.19
N GLY A 343 11.29 -6.98 -2.29
CA GLY A 343 10.21 -7.69 -2.97
C GLY A 343 9.54 -8.74 -2.10
N LEU A 344 10.34 -9.56 -1.40
CA LEU A 344 9.84 -10.59 -0.48
C LEU A 344 9.07 -10.00 0.71
N VAL A 345 9.60 -8.93 1.31
CA VAL A 345 8.91 -8.24 2.41
C VAL A 345 7.60 -7.60 1.94
N SER A 346 7.58 -7.01 0.73
CA SER A 346 6.35 -6.50 0.13
C SER A 346 5.34 -7.60 -0.17
N MET A 347 5.79 -8.77 -0.62
CA MET A 347 4.94 -9.94 -0.80
C MET A 347 4.29 -10.36 0.52
N GLY A 348 5.04 -10.41 1.62
CA GLY A 348 4.48 -10.66 2.96
C GLY A 348 3.41 -9.64 3.32
N PHE A 349 3.66 -8.36 3.10
CA PHE A 349 2.70 -7.29 3.36
C PHE A 349 1.40 -7.44 2.55
N PHE A 350 1.50 -7.71 1.26
CA PHE A 350 0.33 -7.93 0.40
C PHE A 350 -0.40 -9.23 0.73
N ALA A 351 0.31 -10.30 1.12
CA ALA A 351 -0.33 -11.52 1.62
C ALA A 351 -1.19 -11.23 2.88
N GLY A 352 -0.74 -10.32 3.75
CA GLY A 352 -1.57 -9.81 4.85
C GLY A 352 -2.85 -9.14 4.36
N PHE A 353 -2.77 -8.35 3.30
CA PHE A 353 -3.94 -7.71 2.67
C PHE A 353 -4.92 -8.72 2.05
N VAL A 354 -4.46 -9.91 1.72
CA VAL A 354 -5.33 -11.03 1.29
C VAL A 354 -6.04 -11.64 2.49
N LEU A 355 -5.31 -11.93 3.56
CA LEU A 355 -5.83 -12.71 4.68
C LEU A 355 -6.70 -11.89 5.63
N GLY A 356 -6.27 -10.69 5.99
CA GLY A 356 -6.92 -9.87 7.00
C GLY A 356 -8.38 -9.55 6.69
N PRO A 357 -8.70 -8.89 5.57
CA PRO A 357 -10.07 -8.50 5.26
C PRO A 357 -11.03 -9.67 5.10
N SER A 358 -10.59 -10.78 4.48
CA SER A 358 -11.41 -12.00 4.35
C SER A 358 -11.71 -12.60 5.72
N ALA A 359 -10.70 -12.74 6.58
CA ALA A 359 -10.88 -13.27 7.93
C ALA A 359 -11.75 -12.36 8.80
N PHE A 360 -11.55 -11.02 8.72
CA PHE A 360 -12.39 -10.05 9.42
C PHE A 360 -13.86 -10.15 8.98
N GLY A 361 -14.11 -10.23 7.67
CA GLY A 361 -15.45 -10.33 7.11
C GLY A 361 -16.18 -11.57 7.61
N LEU A 362 -15.54 -12.74 7.51
CA LEU A 362 -16.08 -14.02 7.99
C LEU A 362 -16.44 -13.97 9.49
N LEU A 363 -15.57 -13.40 10.31
CA LEU A 363 -15.83 -13.26 11.74
C LEU A 363 -16.95 -12.27 12.03
N SER A 364 -17.05 -11.20 11.23
CA SER A 364 -18.03 -10.13 11.41
C SER A 364 -19.44 -10.52 10.95
N ASP A 365 -19.56 -11.42 10.00
CA ASP A 365 -20.85 -12.02 9.58
C ASP A 365 -21.30 -13.13 10.56
N GLY A 366 -20.37 -13.69 11.33
CA GLY A 366 -20.65 -14.71 12.34
C GLY A 366 -21.24 -14.13 13.65
N ARG A 367 -21.46 -15.02 14.62
CA ARG A 367 -22.04 -14.68 15.95
C ARG A 367 -21.23 -13.63 16.72
N GLY A 368 -19.93 -13.48 16.47
CA GLY A 368 -19.05 -12.52 17.14
C GLY A 368 -19.16 -11.08 16.65
N GLY A 369 -19.74 -10.88 15.47
CA GLY A 369 -19.93 -9.58 14.85
C GLY A 369 -18.62 -8.77 14.73
N TYR A 370 -18.74 -7.47 14.67
CA TYR A 370 -17.56 -6.57 14.60
C TYR A 370 -16.57 -6.74 15.75
N ARG A 371 -17.03 -7.16 16.94
CA ARG A 371 -16.14 -7.38 18.09
C ARG A 371 -15.09 -8.46 17.77
N ALA A 372 -15.52 -9.57 17.15
CA ALA A 372 -14.58 -10.62 16.73
C ALA A 372 -13.59 -10.12 15.67
N GLY A 373 -14.05 -9.31 14.71
CA GLY A 373 -13.19 -8.69 13.71
C GLY A 373 -12.11 -7.78 14.33
N TRP A 374 -12.48 -6.92 15.29
CA TRP A 374 -11.50 -6.04 15.94
C TRP A 374 -10.54 -6.78 16.89
N ILE A 375 -10.98 -7.89 17.50
CA ILE A 375 -10.08 -8.79 18.25
C ILE A 375 -9.08 -9.43 17.28
N LEU A 376 -9.50 -9.86 16.10
CA LEU A 376 -8.59 -10.38 15.08
C LEU A 376 -7.52 -9.34 14.72
N VAL A 377 -7.90 -8.08 14.45
CA VAL A 377 -6.95 -7.01 14.12
C VAL A 377 -5.92 -6.80 15.26
N ALA A 378 -6.36 -6.81 16.51
CA ALA A 378 -5.46 -6.74 17.65
C ALA A 378 -4.52 -7.95 17.73
N ALA A 379 -5.03 -9.16 17.46
CA ALA A 379 -4.24 -10.39 17.41
C ALA A 379 -3.21 -10.37 16.26
N GLU A 380 -3.57 -9.84 15.09
CA GLU A 380 -2.64 -9.66 13.96
C GLU A 380 -1.46 -8.76 14.36
N PHE A 381 -1.71 -7.62 14.99
CA PHE A 381 -0.64 -6.76 15.51
C PHE A 381 0.16 -7.44 16.64
N ALA A 382 -0.48 -8.24 17.49
CA ALA A 382 0.23 -9.02 18.50
C ALA A 382 1.15 -10.09 17.86
N LEU A 383 0.72 -10.75 16.80
CA LEU A 383 1.56 -11.68 16.03
C LEU A 383 2.73 -10.96 15.35
N ALA A 384 2.55 -9.71 14.91
CA ALA A 384 3.66 -8.89 14.44
C ALA A 384 4.68 -8.61 15.55
N VAL A 385 4.22 -8.31 16.78
CA VAL A 385 5.10 -8.18 17.97
C VAL A 385 5.89 -9.47 18.19
N VAL A 386 5.23 -10.62 18.17
CA VAL A 386 5.89 -11.93 18.33
C VAL A 386 6.93 -12.17 17.25
N ALA A 387 6.58 -11.90 15.98
CA ALA A 387 7.50 -12.11 14.85
C ALA A 387 8.78 -11.29 15.01
N VAL A 388 8.67 -10.00 15.33
CA VAL A 388 9.86 -9.15 15.49
C VAL A 388 10.62 -9.48 16.78
N TRP A 389 9.94 -9.87 17.85
CA TRP A 389 10.58 -10.24 19.11
C TRP A 389 11.43 -11.51 18.96
N ILE A 390 10.91 -12.54 18.31
CA ILE A 390 11.65 -13.77 18.02
C ILE A 390 12.78 -13.47 17.01
N GLY A 391 12.50 -12.73 15.95
CA GLY A 391 13.44 -12.39 14.89
C GLY A 391 14.52 -11.36 15.27
N ARG A 392 14.41 -10.71 16.43
CA ARG A 392 15.23 -9.54 16.83
C ARG A 392 16.75 -9.74 16.69
N ARG A 393 17.26 -10.94 17.05
CA ARG A 393 18.69 -11.26 16.93
C ARG A 393 19.14 -11.32 15.47
N SER A 394 18.37 -12.03 14.64
CA SER A 394 18.65 -12.16 13.20
C SER A 394 18.50 -10.83 12.46
N ILE A 395 17.55 -10.00 12.84
CA ILE A 395 17.33 -8.69 12.22
C ILE A 395 18.46 -7.72 12.61
N ARG A 396 18.88 -7.70 13.89
CA ARG A 396 20.00 -6.86 14.34
C ARG A 396 21.33 -7.21 13.68
N SER A 397 21.59 -8.49 13.43
CA SER A 397 22.83 -8.90 12.77
C SER A 397 22.88 -8.54 11.28
N CYS A 398 21.77 -8.15 10.67
CA CYS A 398 21.66 -7.77 9.26
C CYS A 398 21.44 -6.26 9.05
N ALA A 399 21.00 -5.55 10.07
CA ALA A 399 20.69 -4.12 10.02
C ALA A 399 21.93 -3.29 10.35
#